data_3ce32fc00d1b78c412d9f267aba5ffbf
#
_entry.id   3ce32fc00d1b78c412d9f267aba5ffbf
#
_cell.length_a   1.000
_cell.length_b   1.000
_cell.length_c   1.000
_cell.angle_alpha   90.00
_cell.angle_beta   90.00
_cell.angle_gamma   90.00
#
_symmetry.space_group_name_H-M   'P 1'
#
loop_
_entity.id
_entity.type
_entity.pdbx_description
1 polymer ?
#
loop_
_entity_poly.entity_id
_entity_poly.type
_entity_poly.pdbx_seq_one_letter_code
_entity_poly.pdbx_strand_id
1 'polypeptide(L)'
;FLYIYTFKIKDMEVFEGQSILNFIKELPNDESCKAYLAQIKWKDGFNCMKCGHTKGCEKSGHNYQCYGCQHVESATANTLFHKVKFGLHKAFCIVFEMTTSSKSVSSIQMGKRFEIRQGTAWYFMQKVRKAMQSSQKYPLSEIVHVDEFTVGGKEEGKQGRSYDSKKKKAVIAVELNQKHQIKRVYVKSIDDYSSKSLTPIFEEHISQTANIVTDKWRGYEPLKKLYNIEQKLSDHGKNFKELHI
;
A
#
# COMPACT_ATOMS: atom_id res chain seq x y z
N PHE A 1 8.50 0.94 -18.64
CA PHE A 1 8.42 0.14 -17.39
C PHE A 1 7.67 0.84 -16.25
N LEU A 2 7.17 2.07 -16.44
CA LEU A 2 6.58 2.91 -15.36
C LEU A 2 5.04 2.88 -15.27
N TYR A 3 4.33 2.17 -16.15
CA TYR A 3 2.86 2.22 -16.22
C TYR A 3 2.12 1.05 -15.54
N ILE A 4 2.82 0.05 -14.98
CA ILE A 4 2.19 -1.14 -14.39
C ILE A 4 1.38 -0.82 -13.11
N TYR A 5 1.50 0.38 -12.54
CA TYR A 5 0.96 0.75 -11.23
C TYR A 5 0.08 2.01 -11.23
N THR A 6 -0.43 2.46 -12.36
CA THR A 6 -1.26 3.67 -12.43
C THR A 6 -2.67 3.49 -11.86
N PHE A 7 -3.14 2.27 -11.72
CA PHE A 7 -4.34 1.99 -10.94
C PHE A 7 -3.94 1.86 -9.46
N LYS A 8 -4.11 2.92 -8.71
CA LYS A 8 -4.10 2.85 -7.25
C LYS A 8 -5.31 2.00 -6.84
N ILE A 9 -5.09 1.02 -5.96
CA ILE A 9 -6.20 0.26 -5.34
C ILE A 9 -7.21 1.23 -4.73
N LYS A 10 -6.78 2.42 -4.30
CA LYS A 10 -7.60 3.51 -3.79
C LYS A 10 -8.61 4.09 -4.80
N ASP A 11 -8.36 3.94 -6.11
CA ASP A 11 -9.30 4.41 -7.15
C ASP A 11 -10.38 3.33 -7.45
N MET A 12 -10.34 2.21 -6.74
CA MET A 12 -11.26 1.08 -6.89
C MET A 12 -12.18 1.01 -5.67
N GLU A 13 -13.22 1.84 -5.65
CA GLU A 13 -14.20 1.96 -4.56
C GLU A 13 -14.80 0.61 -4.12
N VAL A 14 -14.85 -0.37 -5.02
CA VAL A 14 -15.34 -1.72 -4.75
C VAL A 14 -14.58 -2.44 -3.63
N PHE A 15 -13.38 -1.99 -3.25
CA PHE A 15 -12.60 -2.55 -2.15
C PHE A 15 -12.76 -1.79 -0.83
N GLU A 16 -13.54 -0.72 -0.79
CA GLU A 16 -13.70 0.11 0.40
C GLU A 16 -15.00 -0.18 1.14
N GLY A 17 -14.91 -0.45 2.44
CA GLY A 17 -16.01 -0.36 3.39
C GLY A 17 -17.16 -1.37 3.25
N GLN A 18 -17.08 -2.36 2.36
CA GLN A 18 -18.16 -3.32 2.14
C GLN A 18 -17.87 -4.73 2.69
N SER A 19 -18.92 -5.51 2.86
CA SER A 19 -18.78 -6.91 3.23
C SER A 19 -18.36 -7.78 2.04
N ILE A 20 -17.71 -8.92 2.30
CA ILE A 20 -17.35 -9.89 1.25
C ILE A 20 -18.59 -10.37 0.47
N LEU A 21 -19.76 -10.43 1.10
CA LEU A 21 -21.00 -10.85 0.45
C LEU A 21 -21.48 -9.81 -0.57
N ASN A 22 -21.36 -8.52 -0.26
CA ASN A 22 -21.70 -7.46 -1.20
C ASN A 22 -20.70 -7.44 -2.37
N PHE A 23 -19.40 -7.54 -2.05
CA PHE A 23 -18.35 -7.64 -3.07
C PHE A 23 -18.60 -8.78 -4.08
N ILE A 24 -18.95 -10.00 -3.61
CA ILE A 24 -19.25 -11.13 -4.48
C ILE A 24 -20.54 -10.90 -5.31
N LYS A 25 -21.52 -10.19 -4.75
CA LYS A 25 -22.76 -9.85 -5.51
C LYS A 25 -22.47 -8.87 -6.64
N GLU A 26 -21.61 -7.88 -6.40
CA GLU A 26 -21.23 -6.88 -7.42
C GLU A 26 -20.32 -7.48 -8.50
N LEU A 27 -19.39 -8.33 -8.11
CA LEU A 27 -18.39 -8.93 -8.99
C LEU A 27 -18.43 -10.47 -8.91
N PRO A 28 -19.48 -11.12 -9.42
CA PRO A 28 -19.71 -12.57 -9.22
C PRO A 28 -18.77 -13.47 -10.03
N ASN A 29 -18.15 -12.97 -11.09
CA ASN A 29 -17.35 -13.79 -12.02
C ASN A 29 -16.24 -12.99 -12.73
N ASP A 30 -15.44 -13.68 -13.54
CA ASP A 30 -14.34 -13.07 -14.30
C ASP A 30 -14.81 -11.99 -15.27
N GLU A 31 -16.01 -12.15 -15.86
CA GLU A 31 -16.55 -11.21 -16.84
C GLU A 31 -16.93 -9.88 -16.18
N SER A 32 -17.64 -9.92 -15.05
CA SER A 32 -17.96 -8.72 -14.26
C SER A 32 -16.69 -7.99 -13.78
N CYS A 33 -15.65 -8.74 -13.39
CA CYS A 33 -14.35 -8.14 -13.05
C CYS A 33 -13.68 -7.46 -14.24
N LYS A 34 -13.78 -8.04 -15.46
CA LYS A 34 -13.24 -7.40 -16.66
C LYS A 34 -14.02 -6.15 -17.03
N ALA A 35 -15.35 -6.21 -16.97
CA ALA A 35 -16.22 -5.04 -17.22
C ALA A 35 -15.86 -3.89 -16.28
N TYR A 36 -15.72 -4.17 -15.00
CA TYR A 36 -15.32 -3.20 -13.98
C TYR A 36 -13.93 -2.59 -14.28
N LEU A 37 -12.93 -3.41 -14.63
CA LEU A 37 -11.61 -2.91 -15.00
C LEU A 37 -11.63 -2.05 -16.27
N ALA A 38 -12.43 -2.44 -17.28
CA ALA A 38 -12.58 -1.67 -18.50
C ALA A 38 -13.19 -0.29 -18.23
N GLN A 39 -14.24 -0.26 -17.41
CA GLN A 39 -14.91 0.97 -17.01
C GLN A 39 -13.95 1.94 -16.31
N ILE A 40 -13.14 1.45 -15.37
CA ILE A 40 -12.15 2.30 -14.67
C ILE A 40 -11.03 2.71 -15.62
N LYS A 41 -10.48 1.75 -16.39
CA LYS A 41 -9.32 1.98 -17.26
C LYS A 41 -9.57 3.04 -18.32
N TRP A 42 -10.77 3.08 -18.87
CA TRP A 42 -11.16 3.99 -19.96
C TRP A 42 -12.17 5.03 -19.52
N LYS A 43 -12.29 5.29 -18.21
CA LYS A 43 -13.18 6.31 -17.63
C LYS A 43 -12.97 7.69 -18.26
N ASP A 44 -11.71 8.07 -18.47
CA ASP A 44 -11.33 9.37 -19.05
C ASP A 44 -11.09 9.31 -20.56
N GLY A 45 -11.59 8.25 -21.22
CA GLY A 45 -11.42 8.01 -22.64
C GLY A 45 -10.30 7.02 -22.97
N PHE A 46 -10.34 6.50 -24.21
CA PHE A 46 -9.34 5.56 -24.71
C PHE A 46 -8.07 6.28 -25.16
N ASN A 47 -6.93 5.78 -24.72
CA ASN A 47 -5.59 6.18 -25.23
C ASN A 47 -4.76 4.94 -25.50
N CYS A 48 -4.43 4.71 -26.77
CA CYS A 48 -3.69 3.53 -27.19
C CYS A 48 -2.26 3.51 -26.63
N MET A 49 -1.94 2.51 -25.85
CA MET A 49 -0.60 2.34 -25.26
C MET A 49 0.50 2.12 -26.27
N LYS A 50 0.16 1.74 -27.52
CA LYS A 50 1.15 1.46 -28.58
C LYS A 50 1.47 2.69 -29.43
N CYS A 51 0.48 3.51 -29.80
CA CYS A 51 0.68 4.64 -30.72
C CYS A 51 0.13 5.98 -30.21
N GLY A 52 -0.47 6.03 -29.01
CA GLY A 52 -1.03 7.27 -28.44
C GLY A 52 -2.33 7.76 -29.07
N HIS A 53 -2.89 7.04 -30.05
CA HIS A 53 -4.15 7.43 -30.70
C HIS A 53 -5.32 7.32 -29.73
N THR A 54 -6.23 8.32 -29.73
CA THR A 54 -7.30 8.43 -28.74
C THR A 54 -8.64 7.87 -29.20
N LYS A 55 -8.77 7.43 -30.45
CA LYS A 55 -10.00 6.86 -30.99
C LYS A 55 -9.87 5.34 -31.16
N GLY A 56 -10.92 4.62 -30.78
CA GLY A 56 -11.01 3.16 -30.88
C GLY A 56 -12.43 2.68 -30.64
N CYS A 57 -12.64 1.38 -30.70
CA CYS A 57 -13.91 0.75 -30.40
C CYS A 57 -13.74 -0.39 -29.39
N GLU A 58 -14.78 -0.58 -28.60
CA GLU A 58 -14.88 -1.75 -27.74
C GLU A 58 -15.04 -3.02 -28.59
N LYS A 59 -14.36 -4.09 -28.18
CA LYS A 59 -14.44 -5.43 -28.73
C LYS A 59 -14.95 -6.40 -27.68
N SER A 60 -15.26 -7.62 -28.10
CA SER A 60 -15.68 -8.70 -27.21
C SER A 60 -14.75 -8.89 -26.02
N GLY A 61 -15.30 -9.23 -24.86
CA GLY A 61 -14.55 -9.46 -23.63
C GLY A 61 -13.95 -8.19 -23.02
N HIS A 62 -14.60 -7.04 -23.21
CA HIS A 62 -14.18 -5.73 -22.68
C HIS A 62 -12.75 -5.35 -23.09
N ASN A 63 -12.38 -5.61 -24.34
CA ASN A 63 -11.14 -5.17 -24.95
C ASN A 63 -11.39 -3.90 -25.78
N TYR A 64 -10.35 -3.12 -26.04
CA TYR A 64 -10.42 -1.95 -26.92
C TYR A 64 -9.50 -2.09 -28.11
N GLN A 65 -10.00 -1.79 -29.31
CA GLN A 65 -9.19 -1.78 -30.54
C GLN A 65 -8.93 -0.36 -30.98
N CYS A 66 -7.66 -0.02 -31.17
CA CYS A 66 -7.23 1.28 -31.69
C CYS A 66 -7.52 1.43 -33.17
N TYR A 67 -8.11 2.53 -33.61
CA TYR A 67 -8.33 2.82 -35.02
C TYR A 67 -7.03 3.18 -35.76
N GLY A 68 -6.04 3.75 -35.06
CA GLY A 68 -4.78 4.17 -35.71
C GLY A 68 -3.86 3.00 -36.05
N CYS A 69 -3.63 2.08 -35.12
CA CYS A 69 -2.64 0.98 -35.30
C CYS A 69 -3.23 -0.42 -35.19
N GLN A 70 -4.55 -0.55 -35.08
CA GLN A 70 -5.29 -1.81 -34.93
C GLN A 70 -4.88 -2.66 -33.71
N HIS A 71 -4.09 -2.10 -32.80
CA HIS A 71 -3.72 -2.77 -31.56
C HIS A 71 -4.97 -3.04 -30.70
N VAL A 72 -5.13 -4.29 -30.25
CA VAL A 72 -6.16 -4.68 -29.30
C VAL A 72 -5.57 -4.71 -27.91
N GLU A 73 -6.13 -3.90 -27.02
CA GLU A 73 -5.73 -3.79 -25.63
C GLU A 73 -6.78 -4.40 -24.70
N SER A 74 -6.37 -5.31 -23.80
CA SER A 74 -7.29 -5.89 -22.83
C SER A 74 -7.48 -4.97 -21.62
N ALA A 75 -8.62 -5.09 -20.95
CA ALA A 75 -8.89 -4.37 -19.71
C ALA A 75 -7.83 -4.65 -18.62
N THR A 76 -7.27 -5.88 -18.58
CA THR A 76 -6.24 -6.27 -17.61
C THR A 76 -4.82 -5.82 -17.99
N ALA A 77 -4.57 -5.44 -19.26
CA ALA A 77 -3.24 -5.05 -19.72
C ALA A 77 -2.71 -3.84 -18.94
N ASN A 78 -1.46 -3.90 -18.50
CA ASN A 78 -0.78 -2.85 -17.73
C ASN A 78 -1.42 -2.52 -16.37
N THR A 79 -2.23 -3.44 -15.83
CA THR A 79 -2.82 -3.34 -14.47
C THR A 79 -2.16 -4.33 -13.52
N LEU A 80 -2.53 -4.27 -12.23
CA LEU A 80 -2.20 -5.28 -11.23
C LEU A 80 -2.56 -6.71 -11.71
N PHE A 81 -3.63 -6.82 -12.48
CA PHE A 81 -4.20 -8.08 -12.96
C PHE A 81 -3.61 -8.56 -14.30
N HIS A 82 -2.58 -7.88 -14.81
CA HIS A 82 -1.94 -8.27 -16.06
C HIS A 82 -1.39 -9.69 -16.00
N LYS A 83 -1.73 -10.51 -17.00
CA LYS A 83 -1.33 -11.93 -17.12
C LYS A 83 -1.71 -12.82 -15.95
N VAL A 84 -2.78 -12.53 -15.23
CA VAL A 84 -3.35 -13.46 -14.25
C VAL A 84 -3.94 -14.67 -14.99
N LYS A 85 -3.51 -15.89 -14.60
CA LYS A 85 -3.94 -17.15 -15.25
C LYS A 85 -4.82 -18.03 -14.36
N PHE A 86 -4.98 -17.68 -13.07
CA PHE A 86 -5.72 -18.49 -12.10
C PHE A 86 -7.17 -18.02 -11.87
N GLY A 87 -7.67 -17.15 -12.75
CA GLY A 87 -9.00 -16.53 -12.67
C GLY A 87 -8.94 -15.11 -12.14
N LEU A 88 -9.60 -14.20 -12.84
CA LEU A 88 -9.60 -12.77 -12.49
C LEU A 88 -10.42 -12.52 -11.23
N HIS A 89 -11.57 -13.17 -11.08
CA HIS A 89 -12.40 -13.11 -9.89
C HIS A 89 -11.63 -13.55 -8.63
N LYS A 90 -10.89 -14.67 -8.69
CA LYS A 90 -10.04 -15.11 -7.57
C LYS A 90 -8.97 -14.07 -7.23
N ALA A 91 -8.39 -13.42 -8.25
CA ALA A 91 -7.41 -12.36 -8.03
C ALA A 91 -8.03 -11.13 -7.34
N PHE A 92 -9.22 -10.73 -7.71
CA PHE A 92 -9.99 -9.68 -7.06
C PHE A 92 -10.31 -10.03 -5.61
N CYS A 93 -10.75 -11.25 -5.33
CA CYS A 93 -10.99 -11.73 -3.96
C CYS A 93 -9.71 -11.67 -3.09
N ILE A 94 -8.55 -12.03 -3.65
CA ILE A 94 -7.27 -11.92 -2.91
C ILE A 94 -6.96 -10.46 -2.59
N VAL A 95 -7.17 -9.53 -3.53
CA VAL A 95 -6.98 -8.08 -3.28
C VAL A 95 -7.92 -7.64 -2.17
N PHE A 96 -9.21 -7.99 -2.25
CA PHE A 96 -10.21 -7.67 -1.24
C PHE A 96 -9.78 -8.14 0.16
N GLU A 97 -9.41 -9.41 0.31
CA GLU A 97 -8.94 -9.97 1.59
C GLU A 97 -7.71 -9.24 2.13
N MET A 98 -6.78 -8.85 1.26
CA MET A 98 -5.56 -8.16 1.67
C MET A 98 -5.80 -6.71 2.08
N THR A 99 -6.81 -6.04 1.51
CA THR A 99 -7.09 -4.62 1.78
C THR A 99 -8.07 -4.41 2.93
N THR A 100 -8.95 -5.37 3.19
CA THR A 100 -9.99 -5.26 4.24
C THR A 100 -9.63 -5.97 5.53
N SER A 101 -8.66 -6.90 5.52
CA SER A 101 -8.27 -7.64 6.72
C SER A 101 -7.38 -6.78 7.64
N SER A 102 -7.77 -6.65 8.91
CA SER A 102 -6.93 -6.03 9.95
C SER A 102 -5.74 -6.89 10.39
N LYS A 103 -5.75 -8.18 10.04
CA LYS A 103 -4.68 -9.14 10.32
C LYS A 103 -3.95 -9.51 9.04
N SER A 104 -2.67 -9.83 9.16
CA SER A 104 -1.91 -10.34 8.02
C SER A 104 -2.48 -11.68 7.55
N VAL A 105 -2.55 -11.86 6.24
CA VAL A 105 -2.98 -13.11 5.60
C VAL A 105 -1.78 -13.85 5.00
N SER A 106 -1.71 -15.17 5.21
CA SER A 106 -0.63 -15.99 4.67
C SER A 106 -0.95 -16.51 3.27
N SER A 107 0.09 -16.69 2.45
CA SER A 107 -0.08 -17.27 1.11
C SER A 107 -0.57 -18.72 1.12
N ILE A 108 -0.30 -19.48 2.20
CA ILE A 108 -0.84 -20.83 2.40
C ILE A 108 -2.36 -20.76 2.57
N GLN A 109 -2.83 -19.82 3.40
CA GLN A 109 -4.27 -19.63 3.63
C GLN A 109 -4.99 -19.19 2.35
N MET A 110 -4.40 -18.22 1.61
CA MET A 110 -4.94 -17.75 0.34
C MET A 110 -4.97 -18.87 -0.71
N GLY A 111 -3.90 -19.67 -0.78
CA GLY A 111 -3.83 -20.82 -1.69
C GLY A 111 -4.96 -21.81 -1.44
N LYS A 112 -5.20 -22.18 -0.18
CA LYS A 112 -6.29 -23.09 0.20
C LYS A 112 -7.68 -22.50 -0.04
N ARG A 113 -7.88 -21.21 0.34
CA ARG A 113 -9.19 -20.53 0.24
C ARG A 113 -9.65 -20.37 -1.21
N PHE A 114 -8.74 -20.07 -2.12
CA PHE A 114 -9.06 -19.83 -3.53
C PHE A 114 -8.64 -20.96 -4.47
N GLU A 115 -8.24 -22.11 -3.93
CA GLU A 115 -7.86 -23.30 -4.71
C GLU A 115 -6.80 -23.01 -5.76
N ILE A 116 -5.73 -22.31 -5.35
CA ILE A 116 -4.57 -22.03 -6.18
C ILE A 116 -3.30 -22.50 -5.46
N ARG A 117 -2.24 -22.74 -6.21
CA ARG A 117 -0.95 -23.14 -5.65
C ARG A 117 -0.42 -22.03 -4.73
N GLN A 118 0.11 -22.40 -3.58
CA GLN A 118 0.69 -21.45 -2.60
C GLN A 118 1.70 -20.48 -3.24
N GLY A 119 2.58 -20.98 -4.11
CA GLY A 119 3.54 -20.12 -4.84
C GLY A 119 2.84 -19.08 -5.72
N THR A 120 1.75 -19.45 -6.42
CA THR A 120 0.95 -18.50 -7.22
C THR A 120 0.31 -17.43 -6.33
N ALA A 121 -0.28 -17.84 -5.21
CA ALA A 121 -0.83 -16.92 -4.22
C ALA A 121 0.24 -15.97 -3.70
N TRP A 122 1.41 -16.48 -3.32
CA TRP A 122 2.52 -15.69 -2.80
C TRP A 122 2.99 -14.63 -3.82
N TYR A 123 3.25 -15.02 -5.06
CA TYR A 123 3.67 -14.10 -6.12
C TYR A 123 2.63 -13.00 -6.37
N PHE A 124 1.35 -13.36 -6.44
CA PHE A 124 0.30 -12.38 -6.64
C PHE A 124 0.17 -11.43 -5.44
N MET A 125 0.23 -11.94 -4.21
CA MET A 125 0.24 -11.12 -2.99
C MET A 125 1.44 -10.15 -2.95
N GLN A 126 2.63 -10.55 -3.40
CA GLN A 126 3.77 -9.62 -3.52
C GLN A 126 3.49 -8.51 -4.54
N LYS A 127 2.83 -8.85 -5.65
CA LYS A 127 2.40 -7.88 -6.66
C LYS A 127 1.40 -6.87 -6.08
N VAL A 128 0.44 -7.35 -5.28
CA VAL A 128 -0.52 -6.50 -4.55
C VAL A 128 0.22 -5.57 -3.57
N ARG A 129 1.10 -6.08 -2.72
CA ARG A 129 1.89 -5.27 -1.77
C ARG A 129 2.69 -4.19 -2.48
N LYS A 130 3.30 -4.53 -3.62
CA LYS A 130 4.03 -3.54 -4.43
C LYS A 130 3.11 -2.46 -5.01
N ALA A 131 1.90 -2.82 -5.42
CA ALA A 131 0.89 -1.86 -5.89
C ALA A 131 0.35 -0.96 -4.77
N MET A 132 0.34 -1.45 -3.53
CA MET A 132 -0.06 -0.67 -2.34
C MET A 132 1.03 0.30 -1.87
N GLN A 133 2.28 0.15 -2.33
CA GLN A 133 3.35 1.08 -1.97
C GLN A 133 2.99 2.50 -2.39
N SER A 134 3.23 3.45 -1.49
CA SER A 134 3.09 4.86 -1.82
C SER A 134 4.02 5.24 -2.97
N SER A 135 3.59 6.19 -3.81
CA SER A 135 4.38 6.69 -4.94
C SER A 135 5.64 7.46 -4.52
N GLN A 136 5.85 7.67 -3.23
CA GLN A 136 6.92 8.51 -2.63
C GLN A 136 6.93 9.98 -3.12
N LYS A 137 5.93 10.38 -3.90
CA LYS A 137 5.84 11.74 -4.49
C LYS A 137 5.11 12.74 -3.62
N TYR A 138 4.44 12.27 -2.58
CA TYR A 138 3.59 13.10 -1.73
C TYR A 138 4.04 12.94 -0.28
N PRO A 139 4.69 13.94 0.31
CA PRO A 139 5.06 13.91 1.72
C PRO A 139 3.81 13.86 2.61
N LEU A 140 3.97 13.31 3.80
CA LEU A 140 2.96 13.32 4.85
C LEU A 140 2.82 14.77 5.36
N SER A 141 1.61 15.32 5.42
CA SER A 141 1.40 16.76 5.62
C SER A 141 0.41 17.13 6.74
N GLU A 142 -0.32 16.15 7.27
CA GLU A 142 -1.30 16.37 8.33
C GLU A 142 -0.71 16.02 9.71
N ILE A 143 -1.41 15.24 10.52
CA ILE A 143 -0.89 14.71 11.79
C ILE A 143 -0.03 13.49 11.48
N VAL A 144 1.23 13.51 11.85
CA VAL A 144 2.19 12.43 11.55
C VAL A 144 2.77 11.88 12.85
N HIS A 145 2.49 10.62 13.12
CA HIS A 145 3.13 9.90 14.23
C HIS A 145 4.39 9.21 13.72
N VAL A 146 5.51 9.37 14.43
CA VAL A 146 6.78 8.74 14.09
C VAL A 146 7.31 7.95 15.29
N ASP A 147 7.68 6.68 15.03
CA ASP A 147 8.24 5.79 16.06
C ASP A 147 9.26 4.83 15.43
N GLU A 148 10.12 4.23 16.27
CA GLU A 148 11.07 3.21 15.85
C GLU A 148 10.68 1.84 16.38
N PHE A 149 10.94 0.83 15.57
CA PHE A 149 10.72 -0.55 15.96
C PHE A 149 11.80 -1.49 15.44
N THR A 150 11.82 -2.69 15.99
CA THR A 150 12.76 -3.75 15.57
C THR A 150 12.00 -4.91 14.93
N VAL A 151 12.57 -5.46 13.86
CA VAL A 151 12.07 -6.66 13.19
C VAL A 151 13.06 -7.79 13.37
N GLY A 152 12.59 -8.91 13.93
CA GLY A 152 13.40 -10.11 14.15
C GLY A 152 12.85 -10.97 15.28
N GLY A 153 13.41 -12.17 15.46
CA GLY A 153 13.04 -13.08 16.53
C GLY A 153 13.47 -12.56 17.91
N LYS A 154 12.99 -13.24 18.98
CA LYS A 154 13.42 -12.96 20.35
C LYS A 154 14.91 -13.28 20.48
N GLU A 155 15.66 -12.38 21.09
CA GLU A 155 17.07 -12.58 21.46
C GLU A 155 17.18 -12.66 22.98
N GLU A 156 17.79 -13.72 23.49
CA GLU A 156 18.01 -13.90 24.92
C GLU A 156 19.09 -12.91 25.44
N GLY A 157 18.86 -12.37 26.63
CA GLY A 157 19.79 -11.46 27.28
C GLY A 157 19.91 -10.05 26.70
N LYS A 158 19.11 -9.70 25.67
CA LYS A 158 19.12 -8.37 25.06
C LYS A 158 17.75 -7.72 25.20
N GLN A 159 17.71 -6.53 25.79
CA GLN A 159 16.49 -5.74 25.95
C GLN A 159 16.58 -4.37 25.25
N GLY A 160 15.48 -3.90 24.74
CA GLY A 160 15.32 -2.54 24.19
C GLY A 160 16.21 -2.24 22.98
N ARG A 161 16.85 -1.07 22.97
CA ARG A 161 17.68 -0.52 21.88
C ARG A 161 19.13 -1.02 21.96
N SER A 162 19.37 -2.31 22.16
CA SER A 162 20.74 -2.89 22.23
C SER A 162 21.47 -2.71 20.89
N TYR A 163 22.71 -2.17 20.93
CA TYR A 163 23.55 -2.01 19.74
C TYR A 163 24.01 -3.33 19.13
N ASP A 164 24.15 -4.37 19.95
CA ASP A 164 24.61 -5.72 19.54
C ASP A 164 23.46 -6.61 19.02
N SER A 165 22.25 -6.06 18.87
CA SER A 165 21.11 -6.82 18.37
C SER A 165 21.25 -7.10 16.88
N LYS A 166 21.06 -8.37 16.49
CA LYS A 166 20.95 -8.78 15.07
C LYS A 166 19.62 -8.38 14.41
N LYS A 167 18.68 -7.85 15.19
CA LYS A 167 17.39 -7.39 14.69
C LYS A 167 17.57 -6.23 13.72
N LYS A 168 16.77 -6.22 12.67
CA LYS A 168 16.69 -5.07 11.78
C LYS A 168 15.91 -3.96 12.48
N LYS A 169 16.44 -2.74 12.40
CA LYS A 169 15.80 -1.54 12.94
C LYS A 169 15.07 -0.83 11.83
N ALA A 170 13.92 -0.29 12.13
CA ALA A 170 13.12 0.47 11.19
C ALA A 170 12.47 1.66 11.91
N VAL A 171 12.24 2.72 11.18
CA VAL A 171 11.42 3.85 11.57
C VAL A 171 10.14 3.83 10.76
N ILE A 172 9.02 4.13 11.40
CA ILE A 172 7.71 4.23 10.80
C ILE A 172 7.18 5.65 10.96
N ALA A 173 6.57 6.19 9.90
CA ALA A 173 5.83 7.45 9.93
C ALA A 173 4.40 7.19 9.44
N VAL A 174 3.42 7.52 10.26
CA VAL A 174 2.00 7.27 10.01
C VAL A 174 1.26 8.60 9.92
N GLU A 175 0.66 8.90 8.77
CA GLU A 175 -0.22 10.06 8.61
C GLU A 175 -1.64 9.70 9.01
N LEU A 176 -2.21 10.52 9.87
CA LEU A 176 -3.60 10.43 10.31
C LEU A 176 -4.43 11.54 9.65
N ASN A 177 -5.68 11.22 9.33
CA ASN A 177 -6.66 12.24 8.93
C ASN A 177 -7.24 12.96 10.17
N GLN A 178 -8.09 13.96 9.94
CA GLN A 178 -8.77 14.73 11.01
C GLN A 178 -9.66 13.87 11.94
N LYS A 179 -10.03 12.65 11.50
CA LYS A 179 -10.78 11.67 12.32
C LYS A 179 -9.86 10.68 13.02
N HIS A 180 -8.54 10.95 13.07
CA HIS A 180 -7.52 10.06 13.63
C HIS A 180 -7.47 8.66 13.00
N GLN A 181 -7.85 8.52 11.73
CA GLN A 181 -7.73 7.27 10.98
C GLN A 181 -6.45 7.28 10.16
N ILE A 182 -5.82 6.11 10.02
CA ILE A 182 -4.59 5.95 9.23
C ILE A 182 -4.88 6.24 7.76
N LYS A 183 -4.15 7.20 7.18
CA LYS A 183 -4.24 7.64 5.79
C LYS A 183 -3.09 7.08 4.94
N ARG A 184 -1.86 7.22 5.41
CA ARG A 184 -0.65 6.72 4.74
C ARG A 184 0.41 6.32 5.76
N VAL A 185 1.27 5.40 5.34
CA VAL A 185 2.37 4.91 6.16
C VAL A 185 3.64 4.85 5.31
N TYR A 186 4.75 5.35 5.86
CA TYR A 186 6.09 5.12 5.35
C TYR A 186 6.91 4.33 6.37
N VAL A 187 7.67 3.36 5.89
CA VAL A 187 8.59 2.58 6.72
C VAL A 187 9.95 2.57 6.05
N LYS A 188 11.00 2.89 6.80
CA LYS A 188 12.38 2.88 6.31
C LYS A 188 13.27 2.08 7.26
N SER A 189 14.14 1.23 6.71
CA SER A 189 15.17 0.57 7.50
C SER A 189 16.23 1.59 7.92
N ILE A 190 16.67 1.52 9.17
CA ILE A 190 17.68 2.39 9.75
C ILE A 190 18.81 1.53 10.36
N ASP A 191 20.02 2.07 10.39
CA ASP A 191 21.17 1.38 10.96
C ASP A 191 21.18 1.49 12.49
N ASP A 192 20.79 2.66 12.98
CA ASP A 192 20.68 2.96 14.41
C ASP A 192 19.58 3.98 14.70
N TYR A 193 19.41 4.36 15.96
CA TYR A 193 18.40 5.33 16.40
C TYR A 193 18.93 6.76 16.51
N SER A 194 20.05 7.07 15.86
CA SER A 194 20.62 8.42 15.86
C SER A 194 19.82 9.36 14.97
N SER A 195 19.93 10.66 15.23
CA SER A 195 19.32 11.68 14.37
C SER A 195 19.75 11.54 12.91
N LYS A 196 21.02 11.15 12.65
CA LYS A 196 21.54 10.93 11.30
C LYS A 196 20.77 9.84 10.56
N SER A 197 20.40 8.75 11.24
CA SER A 197 19.63 7.65 10.66
C SER A 197 18.14 7.98 10.53
N LEU A 198 17.61 8.87 11.38
CA LEU A 198 16.21 9.30 11.35
C LEU A 198 15.94 10.42 10.33
N THR A 199 16.88 11.34 10.13
CA THR A 199 16.74 12.50 9.23
C THR A 199 16.21 12.13 7.84
N PRO A 200 16.69 11.08 7.14
CA PRO A 200 16.25 10.79 5.79
C PRO A 200 14.75 10.48 5.63
N ILE A 201 14.07 9.93 6.65
CA ILE A 201 12.62 9.72 6.53
C ILE A 201 11.85 11.05 6.62
N PHE A 202 12.37 11.98 7.43
CA PHE A 202 11.78 13.31 7.55
C PHE A 202 11.94 14.09 6.25
N GLU A 203 13.14 14.17 5.70
CA GLU A 203 13.45 14.92 4.47
C GLU A 203 12.73 14.37 3.24
N GLU A 204 12.65 13.02 3.11
CA GLU A 204 12.09 12.38 1.93
C GLU A 204 10.55 12.27 1.98
N HIS A 205 9.97 12.15 3.19
CA HIS A 205 8.59 11.70 3.31
C HIS A 205 7.68 12.56 4.20
N ILE A 206 8.21 13.54 4.92
CA ILE A 206 7.40 14.37 5.83
C ILE A 206 7.52 15.84 5.43
N SER A 207 6.38 16.51 5.28
CA SER A 207 6.33 17.95 5.02
C SER A 207 6.78 18.74 6.26
N GLN A 208 7.48 19.84 6.05
CA GLN A 208 7.82 20.76 7.14
C GLN A 208 6.60 21.40 7.81
N THR A 209 5.45 21.38 7.11
CA THR A 209 4.16 21.88 7.64
C THR A 209 3.39 20.85 8.46
N ALA A 210 3.86 19.60 8.54
CA ALA A 210 3.20 18.55 9.29
C ALA A 210 3.30 18.75 10.79
N ASN A 211 2.25 18.37 11.52
CA ASN A 211 2.27 18.29 12.99
C ASN A 211 2.77 16.89 13.38
N ILE A 212 3.99 16.82 13.88
CA ILE A 212 4.66 15.54 14.13
C ILE A 212 4.60 15.20 15.61
N VAL A 213 4.19 13.97 15.91
CA VAL A 213 4.15 13.42 17.28
C VAL A 213 5.14 12.26 17.36
N THR A 214 6.03 12.31 18.36
CA THR A 214 7.03 11.26 18.61
C THR A 214 7.10 10.92 20.11
N ASP A 215 7.80 9.83 20.44
CA ASP A 215 8.23 9.61 21.82
C ASP A 215 9.31 10.64 22.23
N LYS A 216 9.72 10.64 23.52
CA LYS A 216 10.77 11.55 24.02
C LYS A 216 12.21 11.05 23.72
N TRP A 217 12.41 10.35 22.60
CA TRP A 217 13.76 9.94 22.22
C TRP A 217 14.63 11.14 21.81
N ARG A 218 15.86 11.20 22.33
CA ARG A 218 16.80 12.30 22.06
C ARG A 218 17.20 12.41 20.58
N GLY A 219 17.06 11.36 19.79
CA GLY A 219 17.33 11.36 18.35
C GLY A 219 16.49 12.39 17.56
N TYR A 220 15.34 12.79 18.08
CA TYR A 220 14.47 13.78 17.45
C TYR A 220 14.81 15.25 17.80
N GLU A 221 15.63 15.50 18.80
CA GLU A 221 15.94 16.89 19.24
C GLU A 221 16.51 17.77 18.13
N PRO A 222 17.49 17.34 17.31
CA PRO A 222 18.00 18.16 16.22
C PRO A 222 16.94 18.49 15.15
N LEU A 223 15.96 17.60 14.95
CA LEU A 223 14.91 17.76 13.95
C LEU A 223 13.85 18.79 14.33
N LYS A 224 13.69 19.10 15.61
CA LYS A 224 12.80 20.17 16.10
C LYS A 224 13.12 21.56 15.56
N LYS A 225 14.34 21.77 15.08
CA LYS A 225 14.73 23.04 14.45
C LYS A 225 14.08 23.24 13.08
N LEU A 226 13.72 22.18 12.40
CA LEU A 226 13.21 22.16 11.03
C LEU A 226 11.75 21.75 10.93
N TYR A 227 11.25 21.01 11.93
CA TYR A 227 9.91 20.41 11.93
C TYR A 227 9.16 20.75 13.21
N ASN A 228 7.84 20.87 13.12
CA ASN A 228 6.98 21.04 14.30
C ASN A 228 6.78 19.68 14.99
N ILE A 229 7.62 19.38 15.98
CA ILE A 229 7.63 18.08 16.68
C ILE A 229 7.13 18.26 18.12
N GLU A 230 6.00 17.63 18.44
CA GLU A 230 5.49 17.43 19.78
C GLU A 230 5.98 16.08 20.31
N GLN A 231 6.66 16.07 21.45
CA GLN A 231 7.11 14.82 22.09
C GLN A 231 6.19 14.44 23.23
N LYS A 232 5.60 13.24 23.16
CA LYS A 232 4.71 12.69 24.21
C LYS A 232 5.42 11.59 24.98
N LEU A 233 5.31 11.61 26.32
CA LEU A 233 5.74 10.49 27.16
C LEU A 233 4.72 9.35 27.00
N SER A 234 5.23 8.14 26.75
CA SER A 234 4.46 6.93 26.98
C SER A 234 4.45 6.63 28.48
N ASP A 235 3.48 7.20 29.19
CA ASP A 235 3.35 7.01 30.64
C ASP A 235 2.86 5.59 30.94
N HIS A 236 3.80 4.63 31.11
CA HIS A 236 3.52 3.23 31.43
C HIS A 236 2.37 2.59 30.64
N GLY A 237 2.24 2.93 29.37
CA GLY A 237 1.21 2.39 28.47
C GLY A 237 -0.16 3.07 28.54
N LYS A 238 -0.34 4.10 29.38
CA LYS A 238 -1.62 4.83 29.45
C LYS A 238 -1.96 5.59 28.16
N ASN A 239 -0.92 6.08 27.45
CA ASN A 239 -1.08 6.88 26.24
C ASN A 239 -0.95 6.07 24.95
N PHE A 240 -0.86 4.74 25.01
CA PHE A 240 -0.81 3.90 23.80
C PHE A 240 -2.06 4.03 22.91
N LYS A 241 -3.21 4.41 23.50
CA LYS A 241 -4.44 4.64 22.73
C LYS A 241 -4.42 5.94 21.92
N GLU A 242 -3.59 6.90 22.34
CA GLU A 242 -3.45 8.20 21.67
C GLU A 242 -2.27 8.21 20.67
N LEU A 243 -1.28 7.35 20.88
CA LEU A 243 -0.19 7.07 19.97
C LEU A 243 -0.60 5.86 19.12
N HIS A 244 -1.12 6.08 17.94
CA HIS A 244 -1.61 5.01 17.03
C HIS A 244 -0.48 4.16 16.40
N ILE A 245 0.66 4.05 17.06
CA ILE A 245 1.82 3.28 16.60
C ILE A 245 2.14 2.17 17.60
#